data_ed41491e62d1aef64e8c351a65670298
#
_entry.id   ed41491e62d1aef64e8c351a65670298
#
_cell.length_a   1.000
_cell.length_b   1.000
_cell.length_c   1.000
_cell.angle_alpha   90.00
_cell.angle_beta   90.00
_cell.angle_gamma   90.00
#
_symmetry.space_group_name_H-M   'P 1'
#
loop_
_entity.id
_entity.type
_entity.pdbx_description
1 polymer ?
#
loop_
_entity_poly.entity_id
_entity_poly.type
_entity_poly.pdbx_seq_one_letter_code
_entity_poly.pdbx_strand_id
1 'polypeptide(L)'
;KLPTSVEPKGWRGTTILIPVTINGKTYRFIFDTGAGTSFMSERFAKEVGVRMLNDSLTINSTLPGAMNGQMGTVENMQIGSMIFHYPLITVAPPNALDSVMRVDAILGMDFINLFDELRIYPKEKKIVFPVSSTPLPASGRNMILTDRALKIKAEANNGERLKLHFDTGCSTAGLYYRYYEGHKSELDASGKREHITGGGFNIVVTKEILRLPSFRIKVGKVPVELKNLAVDTTNGDFQTSDDAGIIGMDMVNQFDCVTINLKEMFLKLE
;
A
#
# COMPACT_ATOMS: atom_id res chain seq x y z
N LYS A 1 6.13 -13.17 24.95
CA LYS A 1 4.84 -12.62 24.49
C LYS A 1 4.48 -13.34 23.20
N LEU A 2 3.26 -13.84 23.06
CA LEU A 2 2.77 -14.48 21.84
C LEU A 2 2.72 -13.44 20.71
N PRO A 3 3.01 -13.81 19.44
CA PRO A 3 2.86 -12.92 18.32
C PRO A 3 1.43 -12.41 18.25
N THR A 4 1.27 -11.12 18.08
CA THR A 4 -0.05 -10.51 17.91
C THR A 4 -0.53 -10.84 16.51
N SER A 5 -1.52 -11.73 16.40
CA SER A 5 -2.24 -11.94 15.15
C SER A 5 -3.44 -11.02 15.12
N VAL A 6 -3.53 -10.21 14.08
CA VAL A 6 -4.74 -9.45 13.78
C VAL A 6 -5.52 -10.27 12.76
N GLU A 7 -6.59 -10.92 13.22
CA GLU A 7 -7.50 -11.62 12.31
C GLU A 7 -8.45 -10.59 11.68
N PRO A 8 -8.35 -10.35 10.39
CA PRO A 8 -9.26 -9.44 9.72
C PRO A 8 -10.53 -10.19 9.32
N LYS A 9 -11.48 -10.33 10.20
CA LYS A 9 -12.84 -10.65 9.78
C LYS A 9 -13.30 -9.52 8.86
N GLY A 10 -13.19 -9.72 7.56
CA GLY A 10 -13.76 -8.79 6.62
C GLY A 10 -12.83 -8.16 5.59
N TRP A 11 -11.74 -8.80 5.17
CA TRP A 11 -11.07 -8.38 3.95
C TRP A 11 -12.09 -8.26 2.82
N ARG A 12 -12.10 -7.11 2.17
CA ARG A 12 -13.04 -6.82 1.08
C ARG A 12 -12.34 -7.08 -0.25
N GLY A 13 -12.61 -8.24 -0.86
CA GLY A 13 -11.89 -8.65 -2.05
C GLY A 13 -10.40 -8.79 -1.76
N THR A 14 -9.57 -7.98 -2.42
CA THR A 14 -8.13 -7.91 -2.21
C THR A 14 -7.71 -6.89 -1.14
N THR A 15 -8.61 -5.98 -0.71
CA THR A 15 -8.26 -4.95 0.28
C THR A 15 -8.11 -5.54 1.68
N ILE A 16 -6.96 -5.34 2.28
CA ILE A 16 -6.67 -5.74 3.66
C ILE A 16 -7.36 -4.77 4.61
N LEU A 17 -8.33 -5.28 5.39
CA LEU A 17 -8.98 -4.53 6.46
C LEU A 17 -8.59 -5.13 7.80
N ILE A 18 -8.07 -4.31 8.70
CA ILE A 18 -7.69 -4.73 10.06
C ILE A 18 -8.64 -4.12 11.10
N PRO A 19 -8.97 -4.88 12.15
CA PRO A 19 -9.73 -4.34 13.28
C PRO A 19 -8.86 -3.43 14.12
N VAL A 20 -9.36 -2.22 14.39
CA VAL A 20 -8.75 -1.22 15.26
C VAL A 20 -9.78 -0.80 16.29
N THR A 21 -9.44 -0.86 17.58
CA THR A 21 -10.34 -0.47 18.66
C THR A 21 -9.96 0.92 19.17
N ILE A 22 -10.93 1.82 19.17
CA ILE A 22 -10.83 3.19 19.73
C ILE A 22 -12.00 3.37 20.69
N ASN A 23 -11.74 3.80 21.92
CA ASN A 23 -12.76 4.02 22.94
C ASN A 23 -13.69 2.78 23.16
N GLY A 24 -13.10 1.57 23.14
CA GLY A 24 -13.81 0.32 23.36
C GLY A 24 -14.67 -0.18 22.18
N LYS A 25 -14.74 0.57 21.07
CA LYS A 25 -15.46 0.17 19.86
C LYS A 25 -14.49 -0.19 18.75
N THR A 26 -14.76 -1.29 18.05
CA THR A 26 -13.90 -1.79 16.97
C THR A 26 -14.39 -1.30 15.61
N TYR A 27 -13.44 -0.77 14.84
CA TYR A 27 -13.58 -0.23 13.49
C TYR A 27 -12.70 -0.98 12.49
N ARG A 28 -12.84 -0.71 11.20
CA ARG A 28 -12.08 -1.36 10.13
C ARG A 28 -11.20 -0.34 9.40
N PHE A 29 -9.90 -0.51 9.52
CA PHE A 29 -8.93 0.33 8.83
C PHE A 29 -8.32 -0.42 7.66
N ILE A 30 -8.10 0.24 6.53
CA ILE A 30 -7.27 -0.30 5.45
C ILE A 30 -5.82 -0.38 5.96
N PHE A 31 -5.18 -1.50 5.72
CA PHE A 31 -3.74 -1.67 5.92
C PHE A 31 -3.03 -1.37 4.60
N ASP A 32 -2.27 -0.28 4.54
CA ASP A 32 -1.83 0.34 3.30
C ASP A 32 -0.36 0.77 3.36
N THR A 33 0.52 -0.04 2.72
CA THR A 33 1.95 0.29 2.60
C THR A 33 2.24 1.38 1.57
N GLY A 34 1.26 1.74 0.73
CA GLY A 34 1.34 2.85 -0.21
C GLY A 34 1.00 4.20 0.44
N ALA A 35 0.32 4.20 1.58
CA ALA A 35 0.05 5.42 2.33
C ALA A 35 1.23 5.79 3.24
N GLY A 36 1.87 6.92 3.01
CA GLY A 36 3.00 7.40 3.83
C GLY A 36 2.59 7.80 5.26
N THR A 37 1.32 8.13 5.48
CA THR A 37 0.75 8.49 6.79
C THR A 37 -0.61 7.84 6.97
N SER A 38 -0.94 7.54 8.22
CA SER A 38 -2.27 7.08 8.61
C SER A 38 -3.25 8.25 8.62
N PHE A 39 -4.46 8.02 8.14
CA PHE A 39 -5.46 9.06 8.12
C PHE A 39 -6.89 8.53 8.23
N MET A 40 -7.78 9.40 8.68
CA MET A 40 -9.20 9.16 8.78
C MET A 40 -9.98 10.36 8.23
N SER A 41 -11.26 10.15 7.90
CA SER A 41 -12.11 11.26 7.50
C SER A 41 -12.50 12.14 8.69
N GLU A 42 -12.80 13.40 8.43
CA GLU A 42 -13.29 14.34 9.44
C GLU A 42 -14.56 13.82 10.14
N ARG A 43 -15.46 13.18 9.39
CA ARG A 43 -16.67 12.57 9.95
C ARG A 43 -16.32 11.52 11.00
N PHE A 44 -15.41 10.59 10.66
CA PHE A 44 -15.00 9.53 11.56
C PHE A 44 -14.18 10.07 12.74
N ALA A 45 -13.32 11.06 12.52
CA ALA A 45 -12.56 11.74 13.57
C ALA A 45 -13.50 12.34 14.65
N LYS A 46 -14.59 12.98 14.23
CA LYS A 46 -15.65 13.47 15.14
C LYS A 46 -16.33 12.35 15.90
N GLU A 47 -16.66 11.23 15.21
CA GLU A 47 -17.30 10.06 15.83
C GLU A 47 -16.45 9.46 16.96
N VAL A 48 -15.13 9.33 16.76
CA VAL A 48 -14.23 8.74 17.76
C VAL A 48 -13.62 9.73 18.74
N GLY A 49 -13.96 11.02 18.61
CA GLY A 49 -13.51 12.05 19.55
C GLY A 49 -12.04 12.43 19.40
N VAL A 50 -11.54 12.56 18.16
CA VAL A 50 -10.18 13.01 17.90
C VAL A 50 -10.00 14.43 18.45
N ARG A 51 -8.96 14.62 19.24
CA ARG A 51 -8.49 15.94 19.67
C ARG A 51 -7.55 16.52 18.61
N MET A 52 -7.96 17.60 17.96
CA MET A 52 -7.14 18.29 16.97
C MET A 52 -5.94 18.99 17.62
N LEU A 53 -4.79 18.97 16.95
CA LEU A 53 -3.51 19.51 17.46
C LEU A 53 -3.03 20.73 16.66
N ASN A 54 -3.52 20.92 15.44
CA ASN A 54 -3.19 22.06 14.58
C ASN A 54 -4.40 22.47 13.74
N ASP A 55 -4.31 23.65 13.11
CA ASP A 55 -5.41 24.20 12.31
C ASP A 55 -5.35 23.73 10.86
N SER A 56 -4.18 23.46 10.29
CA SER A 56 -4.02 23.07 8.88
C SER A 56 -2.74 22.27 8.65
N LEU A 57 -2.85 21.32 7.72
CA LEU A 57 -1.76 20.49 7.19
C LEU A 57 -2.03 20.23 5.72
N THR A 58 -1.03 20.40 4.86
CA THR A 58 -1.14 19.99 3.46
C THR A 58 -0.93 18.48 3.32
N ILE A 59 -1.93 17.78 2.77
CA ILE A 59 -1.87 16.36 2.46
C ILE A 59 -1.61 16.23 0.97
N ASN A 60 -0.45 15.70 0.62
CA ASN A 60 -0.14 15.35 -0.76
C ASN A 60 -0.68 13.96 -1.07
N SER A 61 -1.30 13.81 -2.23
CA SER A 61 -1.78 12.53 -2.75
C SER A 61 -0.98 12.13 -3.98
N THR A 62 -1.00 10.85 -4.32
CA THR A 62 -0.46 10.34 -5.58
C THR A 62 -1.26 10.80 -6.81
N LEU A 63 -2.43 11.39 -6.62
CA LEU A 63 -3.28 11.95 -7.67
C LEU A 63 -3.29 13.48 -7.59
N PRO A 64 -3.47 14.25 -8.70
CA PRO A 64 -3.43 15.69 -8.68
C PRO A 64 -4.40 16.28 -7.65
N GLY A 65 -3.90 17.24 -6.89
CA GLY A 65 -4.68 17.97 -5.92
C GLY A 65 -4.22 17.72 -4.49
N ALA A 66 -3.49 18.67 -3.92
CA ALA A 66 -3.23 18.72 -2.50
C ALA A 66 -4.55 18.99 -1.75
N MET A 67 -4.73 18.33 -0.61
CA MET A 67 -5.85 18.58 0.29
C MET A 67 -5.34 19.23 1.57
N ASN A 68 -6.13 20.10 2.16
CA ASN A 68 -5.87 20.62 3.48
C ASN A 68 -6.52 19.67 4.50
N GLY A 69 -5.73 19.19 5.43
CA GLY A 69 -6.19 18.38 6.56
C GLY A 69 -5.70 18.96 7.88
N GLN A 70 -5.84 18.19 8.92
CA GLN A 70 -5.41 18.54 10.27
C GLN A 70 -4.68 17.36 10.90
N MET A 71 -3.86 17.62 11.91
CA MET A 71 -3.28 16.58 12.75
C MET A 71 -4.12 16.44 14.01
N GLY A 72 -4.40 15.21 14.41
CA GLY A 72 -5.15 14.92 15.61
C GLY A 72 -4.62 13.71 16.36
N THR A 73 -5.19 13.44 17.52
CA THR A 73 -4.85 12.29 18.34
C THR A 73 -6.08 11.76 19.08
N VAL A 74 -6.07 10.46 19.39
CA VAL A 74 -6.99 9.83 20.34
C VAL A 74 -6.19 9.37 21.56
N GLU A 75 -6.84 9.17 22.69
CA GLU A 75 -6.14 8.73 23.91
C GLU A 75 -5.51 7.34 23.72
N ASN A 76 -6.29 6.40 23.21
CA ASN A 76 -5.86 5.02 23.01
C ASN A 76 -6.38 4.48 21.69
N MET A 77 -5.48 3.82 20.97
CA MET A 77 -5.82 3.03 19.79
C MET A 77 -5.23 1.63 19.95
N GLN A 78 -6.05 0.59 19.80
CA GLN A 78 -5.63 -0.80 19.98
C GLN A 78 -5.69 -1.57 18.67
N ILE A 79 -4.63 -2.30 18.35
CA ILE A 79 -4.53 -3.22 17.22
C ILE A 79 -4.10 -4.59 17.76
N GLY A 80 -5.01 -5.56 17.75
CA GLY A 80 -4.76 -6.84 18.43
C GLY A 80 -4.52 -6.64 19.92
N SER A 81 -3.37 -7.10 20.44
CA SER A 81 -2.97 -6.89 21.84
C SER A 81 -2.13 -5.62 22.08
N MET A 82 -1.83 -4.85 21.03
CA MET A 82 -0.99 -3.64 21.13
C MET A 82 -1.86 -2.43 21.38
N ILE A 83 -1.45 -1.60 22.32
CA ILE A 83 -2.11 -0.31 22.64
C ILE A 83 -1.13 0.81 22.30
N PHE A 84 -1.59 1.74 21.49
CA PHE A 84 -0.89 2.97 21.14
C PHE A 84 -1.51 4.11 21.92
N HIS A 85 -0.71 4.78 22.72
CA HIS A 85 -1.14 5.93 23.49
C HIS A 85 -0.87 7.22 22.72
N TYR A 86 -1.89 8.05 22.56
CA TYR A 86 -1.83 9.33 21.85
C TYR A 86 -1.21 9.23 20.43
N PRO A 87 -1.65 8.27 19.61
CA PRO A 87 -1.15 8.17 18.23
C PRO A 87 -1.49 9.44 17.45
N LEU A 88 -0.54 9.89 16.61
CA LEU A 88 -0.78 10.99 15.68
C LEU A 88 -1.51 10.43 14.44
N ILE A 89 -2.57 11.08 14.03
CA ILE A 89 -3.39 10.68 12.89
C ILE A 89 -3.71 11.92 12.06
N THR A 90 -3.57 11.81 10.75
CA THR A 90 -4.00 12.86 9.85
C THR A 90 -5.52 12.79 9.67
N VAL A 91 -6.20 13.90 9.86
CA VAL A 91 -7.64 14.04 9.64
C VAL A 91 -7.85 14.77 8.31
N ALA A 92 -8.47 14.09 7.36
CA ALA A 92 -8.73 14.62 6.03
C ALA A 92 -10.18 15.10 5.89
N PRO A 93 -10.46 16.15 5.11
CA PRO A 93 -11.83 16.56 4.79
C PRO A 93 -12.59 15.41 4.11
N PRO A 94 -13.92 15.55 3.88
CA PRO A 94 -14.71 14.51 3.20
C PRO A 94 -14.06 14.04 1.90
N ASN A 95 -13.90 12.74 1.75
CA ASN A 95 -13.10 12.12 0.68
C ASN A 95 -13.66 10.74 0.30
N ALA A 96 -12.91 10.01 -0.54
CA ALA A 96 -13.32 8.70 -1.03
C ALA A 96 -13.44 7.61 0.05
N LEU A 97 -12.83 7.76 1.23
CA LEU A 97 -13.01 6.79 2.33
C LEU A 97 -14.49 6.71 2.73
N ASP A 98 -15.14 7.87 2.88
CA ASP A 98 -16.54 7.94 3.29
C ASP A 98 -17.50 7.52 2.19
N SER A 99 -17.28 7.99 0.96
CA SER A 99 -18.27 7.91 -0.12
C SER A 99 -18.13 6.65 -0.98
N VAL A 100 -16.90 6.26 -1.31
CA VAL A 100 -16.60 5.16 -2.25
C VAL A 100 -16.14 3.90 -1.50
N MET A 101 -15.12 4.04 -0.68
CA MET A 101 -14.48 2.88 -0.04
C MET A 101 -15.27 2.39 1.17
N ARG A 102 -16.04 3.25 1.82
CA ARG A 102 -16.85 2.94 3.01
C ARG A 102 -16.03 2.25 4.09
N VAL A 103 -14.89 2.81 4.41
CA VAL A 103 -14.00 2.39 5.48
C VAL A 103 -13.76 3.56 6.44
N ASP A 104 -13.38 3.25 7.66
CA ASP A 104 -13.27 4.25 8.71
C ASP A 104 -11.98 5.06 8.59
N ALA A 105 -10.86 4.38 8.25
CA ALA A 105 -9.54 5.01 8.15
C ALA A 105 -8.56 4.14 7.38
N ILE A 106 -7.36 4.69 7.14
CA ILE A 106 -6.19 4.00 6.60
C ILE A 106 -5.07 3.99 7.66
N LEU A 107 -4.44 2.83 7.82
CA LEU A 107 -3.22 2.65 8.59
C LEU A 107 -2.04 2.59 7.62
N GLY A 108 -1.22 3.62 7.64
CA GLY A 108 -0.10 3.82 6.72
C GLY A 108 1.26 3.50 7.31
N MET A 109 2.30 3.89 6.57
CA MET A 109 3.69 3.58 6.88
C MET A 109 4.21 4.21 8.18
N ASP A 110 3.62 5.30 8.67
CA ASP A 110 3.93 5.90 9.96
C ASP A 110 3.66 4.94 11.14
N PHE A 111 2.65 4.07 11.02
CA PHE A 111 2.39 2.98 11.96
C PHE A 111 3.10 1.69 11.59
N ILE A 112 3.10 1.35 10.30
CA ILE A 112 3.71 0.09 9.82
C ILE A 112 5.20 0.05 10.15
N ASN A 113 5.90 1.17 10.06
CA ASN A 113 7.33 1.30 10.40
C ASN A 113 7.67 1.13 11.89
N LEU A 114 6.67 1.06 12.78
CA LEU A 114 6.90 0.78 14.19
C LEU A 114 7.25 -0.69 14.47
N PHE A 115 7.09 -1.55 13.46
CA PHE A 115 7.34 -2.99 13.58
C PHE A 115 8.63 -3.37 12.85
N ASP A 116 9.41 -4.27 13.45
CA ASP A 116 10.58 -4.86 12.79
C ASP A 116 10.21 -5.70 11.58
N GLU A 117 9.06 -6.41 11.68
CA GLU A 117 8.58 -7.35 10.67
C GLU A 117 7.06 -7.50 10.73
N LEU A 118 6.46 -7.73 9.59
CA LEU A 118 5.09 -8.21 9.47
C LEU A 118 5.00 -9.34 8.43
N ARG A 119 4.04 -10.25 8.61
CA ARG A 119 3.76 -11.36 7.70
C ARG A 119 2.31 -11.32 7.29
N ILE A 120 2.08 -11.30 5.99
CA ILE A 120 0.74 -11.35 5.39
C ILE A 120 0.50 -12.78 4.94
N TYR A 121 -0.61 -13.37 5.38
CA TYR A 121 -1.11 -14.68 4.97
C TYR A 121 -2.42 -14.48 4.18
N PRO A 122 -2.36 -14.29 2.86
CA PRO A 122 -3.53 -13.88 2.09
C PRO A 122 -4.65 -14.91 2.10
N LYS A 123 -4.31 -16.20 2.04
CA LYS A 123 -5.29 -17.29 2.06
C LYS A 123 -6.02 -17.41 3.39
N GLU A 124 -5.32 -17.11 4.49
CA GLU A 124 -5.89 -17.08 5.85
C GLU A 124 -6.52 -15.72 6.18
N LYS A 125 -6.34 -14.71 5.32
CA LYS A 125 -6.75 -13.31 5.56
C LYS A 125 -6.22 -12.79 6.90
N LYS A 126 -4.94 -12.99 7.15
CA LYS A 126 -4.30 -12.73 8.44
C LYS A 126 -3.01 -11.95 8.26
N ILE A 127 -2.74 -11.01 9.18
CA ILE A 127 -1.45 -10.36 9.36
C ILE A 127 -0.89 -10.75 10.73
N VAL A 128 0.38 -11.07 10.78
CA VAL A 128 1.11 -11.37 12.01
C VAL A 128 2.24 -10.38 12.20
N PHE A 129 2.35 -9.82 13.38
CA PHE A 129 3.49 -9.02 13.82
C PHE A 129 4.32 -9.89 14.78
N PRO A 130 5.39 -10.52 14.31
CA PRO A 130 6.17 -11.44 15.15
C PRO A 130 6.98 -10.67 16.20
N VAL A 131 7.19 -11.29 17.35
CA VAL A 131 8.02 -10.73 18.44
C VAL A 131 9.50 -10.68 18.07
N SER A 132 9.95 -11.66 17.27
CA SER A 132 11.31 -11.73 16.73
C SER A 132 11.29 -11.70 15.22
N SER A 133 12.14 -10.86 14.65
CA SER A 133 12.24 -10.74 13.18
C SER A 133 13.07 -11.88 12.58
N THR A 134 12.75 -12.21 11.33
CA THR A 134 13.49 -13.16 10.51
C THR A 134 14.89 -12.62 10.21
N PRO A 135 15.95 -13.43 10.35
CA PRO A 135 17.29 -13.04 9.93
C PRO A 135 17.36 -12.70 8.43
N LEU A 136 18.27 -11.81 8.06
CA LEU A 136 18.51 -11.46 6.66
C LEU A 136 18.81 -12.72 5.83
N PRO A 137 18.04 -13.00 4.78
CA PRO A 137 18.27 -14.17 3.94
C PRO A 137 19.55 -14.01 3.09
N ALA A 138 20.10 -15.11 2.62
CA ALA A 138 21.29 -15.12 1.75
C ALA A 138 21.09 -14.35 0.43
N SER A 139 19.84 -14.14 -0.02
CA SER A 139 19.51 -13.30 -1.15
C SER A 139 19.73 -11.79 -0.91
N GLY A 140 19.96 -11.40 0.35
CA GLY A 140 20.22 -10.02 0.73
C GLY A 140 18.98 -9.13 0.77
N ARG A 141 19.22 -7.83 0.82
CA ARG A 141 18.21 -6.77 0.89
C ARG A 141 17.60 -6.50 -0.49
N ASN A 142 16.30 -6.56 -0.58
CA ASN A 142 15.55 -6.26 -1.82
C ASN A 142 14.46 -5.20 -1.63
N MET A 143 14.44 -4.51 -0.50
CA MET A 143 13.53 -3.39 -0.24
C MET A 143 14.31 -2.08 -0.05
N ILE A 144 13.61 -0.98 -0.27
CA ILE A 144 14.07 0.39 -0.05
C ILE A 144 12.89 1.16 0.56
N LEU A 145 13.16 1.99 1.56
CA LEU A 145 12.20 2.95 2.10
C LEU A 145 12.70 4.36 1.77
N THR A 146 11.95 5.08 0.95
CA THR A 146 12.23 6.47 0.60
C THR A 146 10.95 7.28 0.67
N ASP A 147 10.99 8.47 1.27
CA ASP A 147 9.85 9.37 1.37
C ASP A 147 8.58 8.69 1.93
N ARG A 148 8.77 7.79 2.89
CA ARG A 148 7.71 6.93 3.47
C ARG A 148 7.03 6.00 2.46
N ALA A 149 7.61 5.79 1.29
CA ALA A 149 7.15 4.82 0.31
C ALA A 149 8.04 3.57 0.35
N LEU A 150 7.41 2.42 0.49
CA LEU A 150 8.09 1.13 0.46
C LEU A 150 8.24 0.68 -0.99
N LYS A 151 9.47 0.36 -1.38
CA LYS A 151 9.79 -0.07 -2.75
C LYS A 151 10.51 -1.40 -2.72
N ILE A 152 10.26 -2.23 -3.72
CA ILE A 152 10.95 -3.50 -3.91
C ILE A 152 11.84 -3.46 -5.14
N LYS A 153 12.97 -4.15 -5.07
CA LYS A 153 13.86 -4.43 -6.20
C LYS A 153 13.40 -5.72 -6.86
N ALA A 154 13.13 -5.65 -8.14
CA ALA A 154 12.77 -6.80 -8.96
C ALA A 154 13.64 -6.86 -10.22
N GLU A 155 13.57 -7.96 -10.95
CA GLU A 155 14.24 -8.16 -12.22
C GLU A 155 13.21 -8.61 -13.25
N ALA A 156 13.10 -7.90 -14.37
CA ALA A 156 12.28 -8.30 -15.50
C ALA A 156 12.90 -9.49 -16.25
N ASN A 157 12.12 -10.16 -17.11
CA ASN A 157 12.61 -11.32 -17.87
C ASN A 157 13.82 -11.03 -18.76
N ASN A 158 13.98 -9.80 -19.22
CA ASN A 158 15.15 -9.35 -20.01
C ASN A 158 16.39 -9.06 -19.15
N GLY A 159 16.34 -9.30 -17.83
CA GLY A 159 17.41 -9.02 -16.88
C GLY A 159 17.46 -7.57 -16.38
N GLU A 160 16.54 -6.72 -16.81
CA GLU A 160 16.47 -5.34 -16.35
C GLU A 160 16.10 -5.25 -14.88
N ARG A 161 16.80 -4.41 -14.13
CA ARG A 161 16.51 -4.15 -12.72
C ARG A 161 15.42 -3.10 -12.59
N LEU A 162 14.34 -3.48 -11.93
CA LEU A 162 13.18 -2.65 -11.67
C LEU A 162 13.15 -2.21 -10.21
N LYS A 163 12.70 -0.98 -9.99
CA LYS A 163 12.26 -0.49 -8.70
C LYS A 163 10.75 -0.28 -8.77
N LEU A 164 10.01 -0.99 -7.94
CA LEU A 164 8.55 -1.00 -7.93
C LEU A 164 8.03 -0.52 -6.59
N HIS A 165 7.09 0.40 -6.59
CA HIS A 165 6.37 0.82 -5.39
C HIS A 165 5.53 -0.36 -4.87
N PHE A 166 5.68 -0.73 -3.61
CA PHE A 166 4.93 -1.82 -3.00
C PHE A 166 3.76 -1.27 -2.18
N ASP A 167 2.56 -1.57 -2.62
CA ASP A 167 1.33 -0.94 -2.13
C ASP A 167 0.24 -1.99 -1.86
N THR A 168 0.00 -2.30 -0.59
CA THR A 168 -1.09 -3.21 -0.18
C THR A 168 -2.48 -2.58 -0.25
N GLY A 169 -2.57 -1.26 -0.42
CA GLY A 169 -3.81 -0.55 -0.75
C GLY A 169 -4.21 -0.69 -2.22
N CYS A 170 -3.27 -1.07 -3.08
CA CYS A 170 -3.50 -1.27 -4.51
C CYS A 170 -3.88 -2.73 -4.81
N SER A 171 -4.98 -2.92 -5.55
CA SER A 171 -5.47 -4.27 -5.90
C SER A 171 -4.64 -4.96 -6.98
N THR A 172 -4.08 -4.19 -7.92
CA THR A 172 -3.41 -4.70 -9.12
C THR A 172 -2.13 -3.94 -9.40
N ALA A 173 -1.11 -4.65 -9.88
CA ALA A 173 0.13 -4.06 -10.35
C ALA A 173 -0.08 -3.20 -11.61
N GLY A 174 0.87 -2.29 -11.86
CA GLY A 174 0.91 -1.48 -13.06
C GLY A 174 2.32 -0.97 -13.34
N LEU A 175 2.60 -0.68 -14.61
CA LEU A 175 3.83 -0.02 -15.03
C LEU A 175 3.56 1.45 -15.29
N TYR A 176 4.48 2.31 -14.90
CA TYR A 176 4.37 3.75 -15.08
C TYR A 176 4.83 4.20 -16.47
N TYR A 177 4.43 5.38 -16.85
CA TYR A 177 4.78 5.98 -18.14
C TYR A 177 6.29 5.94 -18.43
N ARG A 178 7.11 6.19 -17.43
CA ARG A 178 8.57 6.14 -17.59
C ARG A 178 9.09 4.78 -18.09
N TYR A 179 8.52 3.68 -17.59
CA TYR A 179 8.85 2.35 -18.11
C TYR A 179 8.33 2.17 -19.53
N TYR A 180 7.09 2.59 -19.79
CA TYR A 180 6.50 2.57 -21.13
C TYR A 180 7.34 3.36 -22.14
N GLU A 181 7.78 4.58 -21.80
CA GLU A 181 8.57 5.43 -22.67
C GLU A 181 9.86 4.74 -23.12
N GLY A 182 10.55 4.05 -22.21
CA GLY A 182 11.78 3.31 -22.51
C GLY A 182 11.56 2.02 -23.33
N HIS A 183 10.35 1.45 -23.32
CA HIS A 183 10.01 0.15 -23.91
C HIS A 183 8.84 0.22 -24.90
N LYS A 184 8.55 1.41 -25.41
CA LYS A 184 7.34 1.71 -26.18
C LYS A 184 7.08 0.74 -27.33
N SER A 185 8.07 0.46 -28.15
CA SER A 185 7.89 -0.38 -29.34
C SER A 185 7.54 -1.83 -29.00
N GLU A 186 8.15 -2.39 -27.95
CA GLU A 186 7.90 -3.75 -27.48
C GLU A 186 6.52 -3.84 -26.83
N LEU A 187 6.18 -2.88 -25.99
CA LEU A 187 4.93 -2.85 -25.25
C LEU A 187 3.73 -2.62 -26.18
N ASP A 188 3.83 -1.68 -27.14
CA ASP A 188 2.78 -1.44 -28.13
C ASP A 188 2.53 -2.65 -29.03
N ALA A 189 3.56 -3.47 -29.31
CA ALA A 189 3.42 -4.69 -30.10
C ALA A 189 2.72 -5.83 -29.35
N SER A 190 2.82 -5.85 -28.02
CA SER A 190 2.31 -6.94 -27.18
C SER A 190 1.04 -6.61 -26.38
N GLY A 191 0.69 -5.34 -26.27
CA GLY A 191 -0.45 -4.86 -25.49
C GLY A 191 -1.64 -4.42 -26.31
N LYS A 192 -2.78 -4.24 -25.62
CA LYS A 192 -4.01 -3.71 -26.18
C LYS A 192 -4.40 -2.39 -25.47
N ARG A 193 -4.68 -1.34 -26.24
CA ARG A 193 -5.16 -0.06 -25.68
C ARG A 193 -6.59 -0.19 -25.19
N GLU A 194 -6.86 0.33 -24.03
CA GLU A 194 -8.18 0.41 -23.43
C GLU A 194 -8.32 1.61 -22.49
N HIS A 195 -9.55 1.99 -22.17
CA HIS A 195 -9.83 3.01 -21.17
C HIS A 195 -10.19 2.33 -19.85
N ILE A 196 -9.56 2.78 -18.79
CA ILE A 196 -9.91 2.36 -17.44
C ILE A 196 -10.35 3.55 -16.60
N THR A 197 -11.27 3.29 -15.69
CA THR A 197 -11.63 4.23 -14.62
C THR A 197 -11.07 3.70 -13.32
N GLY A 198 -10.24 4.48 -12.69
CA GLY A 198 -9.62 4.15 -11.42
C GLY A 198 -9.37 5.40 -10.62
N GLY A 199 -8.97 5.24 -9.38
CA GLY A 199 -8.73 6.39 -8.53
C GLY A 199 -8.01 6.04 -7.26
N GLY A 200 -7.65 7.07 -6.54
CA GLY A 200 -7.07 7.00 -5.22
C GLY A 200 -7.96 7.68 -4.20
N PHE A 201 -7.37 8.11 -3.13
CA PHE A 201 -8.01 8.66 -1.97
C PHE A 201 -8.92 9.88 -2.23
N ASN A 202 -8.56 10.76 -3.16
CA ASN A 202 -9.25 12.04 -3.36
C ASN A 202 -9.86 12.25 -4.75
N ILE A 203 -9.61 11.36 -5.72
CA ILE A 203 -10.08 11.55 -7.09
C ILE A 203 -10.30 10.22 -7.83
N VAL A 204 -11.24 10.23 -8.75
CA VAL A 204 -11.47 9.17 -9.74
C VAL A 204 -11.16 9.75 -11.11
N VAL A 205 -10.33 9.06 -11.89
CA VAL A 205 -9.92 9.47 -13.24
C VAL A 205 -10.20 8.35 -14.24
N THR A 206 -10.54 8.74 -15.46
CA THR A 206 -10.59 7.84 -16.61
C THR A 206 -9.40 8.16 -17.51
N LYS A 207 -8.58 7.15 -17.81
CA LYS A 207 -7.40 7.29 -18.67
C LYS A 207 -7.26 6.14 -19.64
N GLU A 208 -6.60 6.41 -20.78
CA GLU A 208 -6.14 5.36 -21.68
C GLU A 208 -4.90 4.67 -21.09
N ILE A 209 -4.89 3.36 -21.16
CA ILE A 209 -3.73 2.53 -20.79
C ILE A 209 -3.45 1.53 -21.89
N LEU A 210 -2.27 0.91 -21.82
CA LEU A 210 -1.96 -0.30 -22.56
C LEU A 210 -2.14 -1.50 -21.61
N ARG A 211 -2.92 -2.50 -22.00
CA ARG A 211 -3.15 -3.73 -21.25
C ARG A 211 -2.24 -4.83 -21.75
N LEU A 212 -1.33 -5.32 -20.92
CA LEU A 212 -0.52 -6.50 -21.22
C LEU A 212 -1.21 -7.76 -20.67
N PRO A 213 -1.24 -8.86 -21.43
CA PRO A 213 -1.77 -10.13 -20.94
C PRO A 213 -1.04 -10.64 -19.70
N SER A 214 0.28 -10.54 -19.70
CA SER A 214 1.14 -10.87 -18.57
C SER A 214 2.46 -10.12 -18.61
N PHE A 215 3.05 -9.94 -17.43
CA PHE A 215 4.41 -9.42 -17.25
C PHE A 215 5.11 -10.22 -16.16
N ARG A 216 6.29 -10.75 -16.47
CA ARG A 216 7.02 -11.61 -15.53
C ARG A 216 8.22 -10.90 -14.94
N ILE A 217 8.34 -11.01 -13.63
CA ILE A 217 9.47 -10.47 -12.85
C ILE A 217 10.00 -11.54 -11.89
N LYS A 218 11.17 -11.27 -11.32
CA LYS A 218 11.68 -11.99 -10.17
C LYS A 218 11.85 -11.03 -9.00
N VAL A 219 11.38 -11.41 -7.82
CA VAL A 219 11.65 -10.71 -6.57
C VAL A 219 12.61 -11.58 -5.76
N GLY A 220 13.85 -11.15 -5.64
CA GLY A 220 14.94 -12.03 -5.22
C GLY A 220 15.14 -13.17 -6.24
N LYS A 221 14.88 -14.41 -5.80
CA LYS A 221 14.93 -15.60 -6.68
C LYS A 221 13.53 -16.14 -7.06
N VAL A 222 12.48 -15.54 -6.56
CA VAL A 222 11.10 -16.03 -6.72
C VAL A 222 10.48 -15.43 -7.96
N PRO A 223 10.02 -16.25 -8.93
CA PRO A 223 9.30 -15.76 -10.09
C PRO A 223 7.89 -15.30 -9.70
N VAL A 224 7.46 -14.19 -10.29
CA VAL A 224 6.13 -13.60 -10.13
C VAL A 224 5.56 -13.31 -11.51
N GLU A 225 4.34 -13.73 -11.78
CA GLU A 225 3.61 -13.39 -13.00
C GLU A 225 2.48 -12.42 -12.68
N LEU A 226 2.56 -11.22 -13.24
CA LEU A 226 1.53 -10.19 -13.14
C LEU A 226 0.63 -10.30 -14.37
N LYS A 227 -0.65 -10.62 -14.17
CA LYS A 227 -1.63 -10.83 -15.25
C LYS A 227 -2.49 -9.59 -15.46
N ASN A 228 -2.90 -9.37 -16.71
CA ASN A 228 -3.74 -8.23 -17.07
C ASN A 228 -3.15 -6.89 -16.59
N LEU A 229 -1.85 -6.72 -16.80
CA LEU A 229 -1.10 -5.59 -16.27
C LEU A 229 -1.46 -4.30 -17.00
N ALA A 230 -1.79 -3.25 -16.25
CA ALA A 230 -1.98 -1.91 -16.79
C ALA A 230 -0.62 -1.21 -16.99
N VAL A 231 -0.45 -0.54 -18.12
CA VAL A 231 0.73 0.28 -18.40
C VAL A 231 0.25 1.69 -18.73
N ASP A 232 0.73 2.67 -17.99
CA ASP A 232 0.44 4.09 -18.24
C ASP A 232 1.14 4.55 -19.52
N THR A 233 0.36 5.04 -20.49
CA THR A 233 0.86 5.50 -21.79
C THR A 233 1.03 7.01 -21.90
N THR A 234 0.62 7.74 -20.86
CA THR A 234 0.76 9.18 -20.76
C THR A 234 1.48 9.56 -19.47
N ASN A 235 2.31 10.60 -19.55
CA ASN A 235 2.98 11.14 -18.37
C ASN A 235 1.95 11.82 -17.48
N GLY A 236 1.83 11.33 -16.24
CA GLY A 236 1.01 11.95 -15.20
C GLY A 236 1.89 12.66 -14.17
N ASP A 237 1.34 13.65 -13.50
CA ASP A 237 2.05 14.49 -12.50
C ASP A 237 2.63 13.70 -11.30
N PHE A 238 2.31 12.42 -11.17
CA PHE A 238 2.74 11.56 -10.04
C PHE A 238 4.08 10.87 -10.25
N GLN A 239 4.64 10.94 -11.45
CA GLN A 239 5.78 10.12 -11.84
C GLN A 239 7.11 10.87 -11.69
N THR A 240 7.25 11.63 -10.61
CA THR A 240 8.53 12.27 -10.24
C THR A 240 9.58 11.28 -9.74
N SER A 241 9.16 10.05 -9.38
CA SER A 241 10.05 9.00 -8.93
C SER A 241 10.63 8.20 -10.11
N ASP A 242 11.81 7.60 -9.89
CA ASP A 242 12.46 6.68 -10.83
C ASP A 242 11.89 5.23 -10.75
N ASP A 243 10.68 5.07 -10.20
CA ASP A 243 10.01 3.78 -10.11
C ASP A 243 9.48 3.34 -11.48
N ALA A 244 9.67 2.06 -11.79
CA ALA A 244 9.16 1.47 -13.03
C ALA A 244 7.64 1.22 -12.98
N GLY A 245 7.07 1.15 -11.78
CA GLY A 245 5.66 0.87 -11.60
C GLY A 245 5.28 0.66 -10.14
N ILE A 246 4.08 0.12 -9.95
CA ILE A 246 3.50 -0.26 -8.67
C ILE A 246 3.21 -1.76 -8.65
N ILE A 247 3.33 -2.39 -7.51
CA ILE A 247 2.98 -3.78 -7.29
C ILE A 247 2.07 -3.88 -6.08
N GLY A 248 0.98 -4.62 -6.23
CA GLY A 248 -0.11 -4.64 -5.27
C GLY A 248 -0.47 -6.03 -4.77
N MET A 249 -1.71 -6.16 -4.37
CA MET A 249 -2.25 -7.39 -3.79
C MET A 249 -2.34 -8.55 -4.79
N ASP A 250 -2.35 -8.29 -6.08
CA ASP A 250 -2.27 -9.32 -7.13
C ASP A 250 -0.96 -10.13 -7.08
N MET A 251 0.15 -9.52 -6.66
CA MET A 251 1.36 -10.26 -6.32
C MET A 251 1.21 -10.99 -4.98
N VAL A 252 0.80 -10.27 -3.93
CA VAL A 252 0.71 -10.82 -2.56
C VAL A 252 -0.16 -12.07 -2.52
N ASN A 253 -1.28 -12.08 -3.25
CA ASN A 253 -2.23 -13.19 -3.28
C ASN A 253 -1.73 -14.46 -4.00
N GLN A 254 -0.56 -14.42 -4.66
CA GLN A 254 0.04 -15.60 -5.29
C GLN A 254 0.75 -16.51 -4.27
N PHE A 255 1.00 -16.05 -3.06
CA PHE A 255 1.83 -16.71 -2.06
C PHE A 255 1.04 -17.12 -0.82
N ASP A 256 1.57 -18.08 -0.08
CA ASP A 256 0.99 -18.49 1.20
C ASP A 256 1.38 -17.51 2.30
N CYS A 257 2.61 -16.98 2.23
CA CYS A 257 3.12 -15.98 3.16
C CYS A 257 3.98 -14.94 2.43
N VAL A 258 3.74 -13.67 2.73
CA VAL A 258 4.59 -12.55 2.33
C VAL A 258 5.16 -11.90 3.59
N THR A 259 6.47 -12.07 3.79
CA THR A 259 7.20 -11.44 4.90
C THR A 259 7.75 -10.10 4.45
N ILE A 260 7.40 -9.03 5.15
CA ILE A 260 7.94 -7.68 5.00
C ILE A 260 8.79 -7.41 6.24
N ASN A 261 10.11 -7.47 6.10
CA ASN A 261 11.04 -7.19 7.18
C ASN A 261 11.61 -5.79 7.03
N LEU A 262 11.11 -4.88 7.85
CA LEU A 262 11.48 -3.46 7.82
C LEU A 262 12.82 -3.18 8.52
N LYS A 263 13.23 -4.06 9.44
CA LYS A 263 14.52 -3.97 10.12
C LYS A 263 15.69 -4.29 9.18
N GLU A 264 15.58 -5.39 8.47
CA GLU A 264 16.63 -5.88 7.56
C GLU A 264 16.36 -5.52 6.09
N MET A 265 15.25 -4.83 5.81
CA MET A 265 14.87 -4.32 4.48
C MET A 265 14.82 -5.42 3.41
N PHE A 266 14.05 -6.47 3.66
CA PHE A 266 13.76 -7.51 2.67
C PHE A 266 12.29 -7.91 2.64
N LEU A 267 11.84 -8.26 1.44
CA LEU A 267 10.59 -8.95 1.16
C LEU A 267 10.92 -10.41 0.85
N LYS A 268 10.20 -11.35 1.48
CA LYS A 268 10.28 -12.78 1.21
C LYS A 268 8.90 -13.29 0.78
N LEU A 269 8.87 -14.05 -0.28
CA LEU A 269 7.68 -14.65 -0.87
C LEU A 269 7.74 -16.18 -0.69
N GLU A 270 6.71 -16.79 -0.11
CA GLU A 270 6.66 -18.22 0.24
C GLU A 270 5.34 -18.87 -0.17
#